data_04946fc227c813476b1355d3bb250414
#
_entry.id   04946fc227c813476b1355d3bb250414
#
_cell.length_a   1.000
_cell.length_b   1.000
_cell.length_c   1.000
_cell.angle_alpha   90.00
_cell.angle_beta   90.00
_cell.angle_gamma   90.00
#
_symmetry.space_group_name_H-M   'P 1'
#
loop_
_entity.id
_entity.type
_entity.pdbx_description
1 polymer ?
#
loop_
_entity_poly.entity_id
_entity_poly.type
_entity_poly.pdbx_seq_one_letter_code
_entity_poly.pdbx_strand_id
1 'polypeptide(L)'
;MDPRAHVIVLNWNGWRDTSECLCSLQQLNYANYRVIVVDNGSTDDSVSRIRKQFPAIELVETHKNLGFAGGCNVGIALALADGADYIWLLNNDTIADVDALSALVVKAESNPHFGAVGSAIYPPTDTHRLQAWGGGYVNFWVGRSRHFKRPVPDSKIKFLTGASLFIRRQAVDEIGSLDDGFFMYWEDADYCFRLRSGGWKLAVAGNSKVWHKESSSVGKGSSRMDAYFNASAARFFRKHAVLPGLSLWTGVTLSLVKRVVAGEWDRVRAAWVGANGP
;
A
#
# COMPACT_ATOMS: atom_id res chain seq x y z
N MET A 1 28.45 2.96 -4.32
CA MET A 1 27.76 1.72 -3.88
C MET A 1 26.29 1.90 -4.17
N ASP A 2 25.63 0.85 -4.60
CA ASP A 2 24.18 0.93 -4.82
C ASP A 2 23.46 1.16 -3.47
N PRO A 3 22.42 2.01 -3.42
CA PRO A 3 21.66 2.26 -2.20
C PRO A 3 21.08 0.95 -1.60
N ARG A 4 21.04 0.86 -0.28
CA ARG A 4 20.51 -0.30 0.41
C ARG A 4 18.98 -0.25 0.47
N ALA A 5 18.31 -1.21 -0.16
CA ALA A 5 16.86 -1.29 -0.18
C ALA A 5 16.35 -2.43 0.71
N HIS A 6 15.29 -2.17 1.50
CA HIS A 6 14.57 -3.21 2.24
C HIS A 6 13.16 -3.34 1.67
N VAL A 7 12.82 -4.57 1.27
CA VAL A 7 11.47 -4.92 0.81
C VAL A 7 10.69 -5.47 1.98
N ILE A 8 9.59 -4.83 2.32
CA ILE A 8 8.70 -5.24 3.42
C ILE A 8 7.45 -5.86 2.82
N VAL A 9 7.21 -7.12 3.14
CA VAL A 9 6.04 -7.89 2.72
C VAL A 9 5.21 -8.23 3.96
N LEU A 10 3.98 -7.72 4.03
CA LEU A 10 3.06 -7.99 5.12
C LEU A 10 2.22 -9.23 4.82
N ASN A 11 2.29 -10.24 5.67
CA ASN A 11 1.48 -11.46 5.58
C ASN A 11 0.40 -11.49 6.67
N TRP A 12 -0.80 -11.90 6.32
CA TRP A 12 -1.86 -12.27 7.25
C TRP A 12 -2.75 -13.34 6.62
N ASN A 13 -2.64 -14.59 7.11
CA ASN A 13 -3.38 -15.75 6.62
C ASN A 13 -3.30 -15.93 5.08
N GLY A 14 -2.13 -15.65 4.50
CA GLY A 14 -1.96 -15.56 3.05
C GLY A 14 -0.65 -16.16 2.52
N TRP A 15 -0.13 -17.24 3.15
CA TRP A 15 1.17 -17.79 2.83
C TRP A 15 1.37 -18.18 1.36
N ARG A 16 0.30 -18.57 0.64
CA ARG A 16 0.41 -18.94 -0.78
C ARG A 16 0.80 -17.75 -1.64
N ASP A 17 0.06 -16.65 -1.49
CA ASP A 17 0.36 -15.40 -2.19
C ASP A 17 1.72 -14.85 -1.77
N THR A 18 2.00 -14.86 -0.46
CA THR A 18 3.30 -14.46 0.08
C THR A 18 4.44 -15.30 -0.52
N SER A 19 4.27 -16.61 -0.66
CA SER A 19 5.30 -17.48 -1.27
C SER A 19 5.54 -17.12 -2.74
N GLU A 20 4.51 -16.87 -3.52
CA GLU A 20 4.67 -16.45 -4.92
C GLU A 20 5.37 -15.09 -5.02
N CYS A 21 5.01 -14.14 -4.16
CA CYS A 21 5.68 -12.84 -4.07
C CYS A 21 7.17 -13.02 -3.75
N LEU A 22 7.51 -13.80 -2.72
CA LEU A 22 8.89 -14.06 -2.31
C LEU A 22 9.71 -14.75 -3.42
N CYS A 23 9.12 -15.69 -4.15
CA CYS A 23 9.77 -16.30 -5.32
C CYS A 23 10.13 -15.25 -6.38
N SER A 24 9.26 -14.27 -6.63
CA SER A 24 9.56 -13.19 -7.57
C SER A 24 10.66 -12.25 -7.05
N LEU A 25 10.67 -11.98 -5.75
CA LEU A 25 11.69 -11.14 -5.13
C LEU A 25 13.09 -11.78 -5.17
N GLN A 26 13.20 -13.10 -5.11
CA GLN A 26 14.48 -13.81 -5.25
C GLN A 26 15.09 -13.69 -6.66
N GLN A 27 14.31 -13.26 -7.65
CA GLN A 27 14.76 -13.06 -9.04
C GLN A 27 15.15 -11.61 -9.34
N LEU A 28 15.06 -10.70 -8.35
CA LEU A 28 15.35 -9.29 -8.58
C LEU A 28 16.79 -9.06 -9.03
N ASN A 29 16.93 -8.28 -10.10
CA ASN A 29 18.23 -7.85 -10.65
C ASN A 29 18.73 -6.59 -9.93
N TYR A 30 18.90 -6.68 -8.61
CA TYR A 30 19.45 -5.63 -7.75
C TYR A 30 20.22 -6.28 -6.61
N ALA A 31 21.49 -5.94 -6.41
CA ALA A 31 22.36 -6.70 -5.50
C ALA A 31 22.19 -6.31 -4.02
N ASN A 32 21.96 -5.03 -3.73
CA ASN A 32 21.98 -4.49 -2.36
C ASN A 32 20.57 -4.36 -1.77
N TYR A 33 19.89 -5.49 -1.57
CA TYR A 33 18.56 -5.49 -0.93
C TYR A 33 18.41 -6.61 0.10
N ARG A 34 17.45 -6.42 1.00
CA ARG A 34 16.96 -7.44 1.93
C ARG A 34 15.44 -7.51 1.89
N VAL A 35 14.89 -8.67 2.21
CA VAL A 35 13.45 -8.91 2.33
C VAL A 35 13.12 -9.20 3.79
N ILE A 36 12.15 -8.45 4.33
CA ILE A 36 11.56 -8.65 5.65
C ILE A 36 10.11 -9.04 5.44
N VAL A 37 9.72 -10.22 5.91
CA VAL A 37 8.31 -10.62 5.99
C VAL A 37 7.81 -10.32 7.39
N VAL A 38 6.74 -9.55 7.48
CA VAL A 38 6.04 -9.32 8.75
C VAL A 38 4.78 -10.16 8.76
N ASP A 39 4.74 -11.20 9.59
CA ASP A 39 3.52 -11.95 9.85
C ASP A 39 2.66 -11.18 10.86
N ASN A 40 1.51 -10.72 10.39
CA ASN A 40 0.63 -9.83 11.13
C ASN A 40 -0.39 -10.60 12.01
N GLY A 41 0.10 -11.59 12.75
CA GLY A 41 -0.72 -12.40 13.65
C GLY A 41 -1.60 -13.39 12.88
N SER A 42 -1.02 -14.15 11.96
CA SER A 42 -1.73 -15.24 11.26
C SER A 42 -2.15 -16.34 12.22
N THR A 43 -3.30 -16.92 11.94
CA THR A 43 -3.89 -18.03 12.71
C THR A 43 -3.88 -19.35 11.94
N ASP A 44 -3.45 -19.32 10.68
CA ASP A 44 -3.23 -20.49 9.82
C ASP A 44 -1.76 -20.96 9.91
N ASP A 45 -1.35 -21.84 9.01
CA ASP A 45 0.03 -22.37 8.94
C ASP A 45 1.03 -21.46 8.20
N SER A 46 0.70 -20.15 8.01
CA SER A 46 1.53 -19.18 7.29
C SER A 46 2.96 -19.12 7.80
N VAL A 47 3.15 -18.92 9.10
CA VAL A 47 4.49 -18.80 9.71
C VAL A 47 5.33 -20.05 9.44
N SER A 48 4.79 -21.24 9.72
CA SER A 48 5.51 -22.50 9.55
C SER A 48 5.87 -22.77 8.09
N ARG A 49 4.95 -22.44 7.15
CA ARG A 49 5.17 -22.60 5.72
C ARG A 49 6.24 -21.66 5.18
N ILE A 50 6.14 -20.37 5.52
CA ILE A 50 7.11 -19.37 5.05
C ILE A 50 8.51 -19.69 5.60
N ARG A 51 8.65 -19.99 6.89
CA ARG A 51 9.96 -20.39 7.48
C ARG A 51 10.57 -21.62 6.80
N LYS A 52 9.74 -22.63 6.51
CA LYS A 52 10.21 -23.85 5.84
C LYS A 52 10.65 -23.59 4.42
N GLN A 53 9.91 -22.78 3.67
CA GLN A 53 10.14 -22.53 2.24
C GLN A 53 11.26 -21.50 2.00
N PHE A 54 11.38 -20.51 2.89
CA PHE A 54 12.33 -19.41 2.79
C PHE A 54 13.16 -19.21 4.05
N PRO A 55 14.02 -20.18 4.44
CA PRO A 55 14.73 -20.17 5.72
C PRO A 55 15.73 -19.01 5.86
N ALA A 56 16.17 -18.39 4.75
CA ALA A 56 17.09 -17.26 4.76
C ALA A 56 16.38 -15.89 4.85
N ILE A 57 15.04 -15.84 4.74
CA ILE A 57 14.29 -14.58 4.81
C ILE A 57 14.01 -14.26 6.29
N GLU A 58 14.19 -13.00 6.65
CA GLU A 58 13.81 -12.49 7.96
C GLU A 58 12.29 -12.47 8.10
N LEU A 59 11.75 -13.31 8.99
CA LEU A 59 10.32 -13.41 9.31
C LEU A 59 10.07 -12.97 10.74
N VAL A 60 9.33 -11.88 10.89
CA VAL A 60 8.97 -11.26 12.17
C VAL A 60 7.48 -11.45 12.46
N GLU A 61 7.13 -11.87 13.66
CA GLU A 61 5.73 -12.11 14.07
C GLU A 61 5.25 -11.00 15.00
N THR A 62 4.10 -10.41 14.70
CA THR A 62 3.46 -9.41 15.56
C THR A 62 2.54 -10.03 16.61
N HIS A 63 2.23 -11.32 16.48
CA HIS A 63 1.33 -12.11 17.35
C HIS A 63 -0.12 -11.60 17.42
N LYS A 64 -0.45 -10.49 16.78
CA LYS A 64 -1.81 -9.93 16.65
C LYS A 64 -1.92 -9.11 15.38
N ASN A 65 -3.10 -9.04 14.80
CA ASN A 65 -3.34 -8.22 13.61
C ASN A 65 -3.35 -6.73 13.98
N LEU A 66 -2.29 -6.01 13.58
CA LEU A 66 -2.10 -4.58 13.79
C LEU A 66 -2.73 -3.72 12.67
N GLY A 67 -3.42 -4.34 11.71
CA GLY A 67 -3.80 -3.68 10.46
C GLY A 67 -2.62 -3.54 9.49
N PHE A 68 -2.89 -2.95 8.32
CA PHE A 68 -1.86 -2.81 7.29
C PHE A 68 -0.76 -1.82 7.73
N ALA A 69 -1.15 -0.62 8.17
CA ALA A 69 -0.20 0.40 8.57
C ALA A 69 0.67 -0.03 9.75
N GLY A 70 0.04 -0.57 10.82
CA GLY A 70 0.77 -1.03 12.01
C GLY A 70 1.74 -2.18 11.70
N GLY A 71 1.31 -3.15 10.90
CA GLY A 71 2.17 -4.25 10.47
C GLY A 71 3.35 -3.78 9.61
N CYS A 72 3.11 -2.91 8.64
CA CYS A 72 4.18 -2.31 7.83
C CYS A 72 5.16 -1.50 8.67
N ASN A 73 4.68 -0.79 9.70
CA ASN A 73 5.53 0.01 10.58
C ASN A 73 6.54 -0.85 11.37
N VAL A 74 6.20 -2.08 11.72
CA VAL A 74 7.16 -3.04 12.32
C VAL A 74 8.32 -3.29 11.35
N GLY A 75 8.02 -3.58 10.08
CA GLY A 75 9.05 -3.80 9.06
C GLY A 75 9.85 -2.52 8.75
N ILE A 76 9.21 -1.34 8.71
CA ILE A 76 9.87 -0.05 8.53
C ILE A 76 10.90 0.19 9.64
N ALA A 77 10.52 -0.04 10.90
CA ALA A 77 11.43 0.16 12.04
C ALA A 77 12.66 -0.75 11.95
N LEU A 78 12.49 -2.01 11.58
CA LEU A 78 13.59 -2.96 11.38
C LEU A 78 14.50 -2.54 10.22
N ALA A 79 13.92 -2.15 9.10
CA ALA A 79 14.68 -1.67 7.93
C ALA A 79 15.52 -0.43 8.26
N LEU A 80 14.96 0.53 9.01
CA LEU A 80 15.68 1.73 9.45
C LEU A 80 16.82 1.38 10.40
N ALA A 81 16.59 0.46 11.35
CA ALA A 81 17.62 -0.01 12.29
C ALA A 81 18.76 -0.73 11.58
N ASP A 82 18.47 -1.46 10.48
CA ASP A 82 19.49 -2.13 9.65
C ASP A 82 20.13 -1.20 8.60
N GLY A 83 19.86 0.10 8.65
CA GLY A 83 20.52 1.10 7.80
C GLY A 83 20.01 1.15 6.36
N ALA A 84 18.72 0.90 6.13
CA ALA A 84 18.10 1.06 4.82
C ALA A 84 18.23 2.50 4.31
N ASP A 85 18.59 2.69 3.03
CA ASP A 85 18.48 3.96 2.32
C ASP A 85 17.07 4.12 1.74
N TYR A 86 16.46 2.99 1.38
CA TYR A 86 15.11 2.90 0.84
C TYR A 86 14.31 1.75 1.45
N ILE A 87 13.02 1.96 1.56
CA ILE A 87 12.05 0.99 2.06
C ILE A 87 10.99 0.78 0.98
N TRP A 88 10.82 -0.45 0.54
CA TRP A 88 9.79 -0.82 -0.43
C TRP A 88 8.68 -1.60 0.26
N LEU A 89 7.55 -0.96 0.53
CA LEU A 89 6.34 -1.64 0.95
C LEU A 89 5.72 -2.32 -0.27
N LEU A 90 5.57 -3.63 -0.21
CA LEU A 90 5.05 -4.44 -1.30
C LEU A 90 3.98 -5.40 -0.76
N ASN A 91 2.80 -5.38 -1.36
CA ASN A 91 1.74 -6.32 -0.98
C ASN A 91 2.17 -7.76 -1.25
N ASN A 92 1.76 -8.67 -0.36
CA ASN A 92 2.08 -10.09 -0.47
C ASN A 92 1.39 -10.80 -1.65
N ASP A 93 0.33 -10.23 -2.21
CA ASP A 93 -0.40 -10.74 -3.38
C ASP A 93 0.08 -10.12 -4.70
N THR A 94 1.37 -9.77 -4.75
CA THR A 94 2.04 -9.21 -5.93
C THR A 94 3.14 -10.12 -6.47
N ILE A 95 3.47 -9.91 -7.74
CA ILE A 95 4.65 -10.47 -8.41
C ILE A 95 5.45 -9.28 -8.96
N ALA A 96 6.71 -9.17 -8.58
CA ALA A 96 7.61 -8.13 -9.06
C ALA A 96 8.35 -8.59 -10.34
N ASP A 97 8.47 -7.68 -11.32
CA ASP A 97 9.38 -7.86 -12.45
C ASP A 97 10.84 -7.91 -11.95
N VAL A 98 11.70 -8.63 -12.65
CA VAL A 98 13.12 -8.80 -12.28
C VAL A 98 13.85 -7.46 -12.17
N ASP A 99 13.46 -6.43 -12.92
CA ASP A 99 14.04 -5.10 -12.92
C ASP A 99 13.24 -4.09 -12.09
N ALA A 100 12.18 -4.53 -11.39
CA ALA A 100 11.27 -3.62 -10.70
C ALA A 100 11.97 -2.76 -9.64
N LEU A 101 12.83 -3.37 -8.80
CA LEU A 101 13.56 -2.65 -7.75
C LEU A 101 14.62 -1.71 -8.34
N SER A 102 15.39 -2.16 -9.32
CA SER A 102 16.38 -1.32 -10.03
C SER A 102 15.73 -0.07 -10.62
N ALA A 103 14.56 -0.23 -11.26
CA ALA A 103 13.82 0.88 -11.83
C ALA A 103 13.28 1.87 -10.78
N LEU A 104 12.86 1.38 -9.60
CA LEU A 104 12.47 2.22 -8.46
C LEU A 104 13.65 3.05 -7.96
N VAL A 105 14.80 2.42 -7.74
CA VAL A 105 16.02 3.09 -7.28
C VAL A 105 16.47 4.16 -8.29
N VAL A 106 16.58 3.81 -9.58
CA VAL A 106 16.95 4.76 -10.63
C VAL A 106 16.02 5.97 -10.64
N LYS A 107 14.71 5.74 -10.52
CA LYS A 107 13.74 6.84 -10.47
C LYS A 107 13.90 7.69 -9.21
N ALA A 108 14.08 7.08 -8.05
CA ALA A 108 14.26 7.80 -6.78
C ALA A 108 15.53 8.64 -6.78
N GLU A 109 16.63 8.10 -7.32
CA GLU A 109 17.91 8.81 -7.42
C GLU A 109 17.92 9.92 -8.48
N SER A 110 17.00 9.90 -9.45
CA SER A 110 16.91 10.96 -10.48
C SER A 110 16.53 12.33 -9.92
N ASN A 111 16.00 12.39 -8.69
CA ASN A 111 15.68 13.63 -8.00
C ASN A 111 15.67 13.42 -6.47
N PRO A 112 16.52 14.14 -5.71
CA PRO A 112 16.62 14.00 -4.25
C PRO A 112 15.33 14.44 -3.52
N HIS A 113 14.45 15.18 -4.16
CA HIS A 113 13.15 15.57 -3.59
C HIS A 113 12.04 14.51 -3.77
N PHE A 114 12.31 13.39 -4.45
CA PHE A 114 11.34 12.29 -4.48
C PHE A 114 11.38 11.54 -3.13
N GLY A 115 10.37 11.78 -2.30
CA GLY A 115 10.18 11.10 -1.01
C GLY A 115 9.59 9.72 -1.16
N ALA A 116 8.79 9.51 -2.21
CA ALA A 116 8.27 8.18 -2.55
C ALA A 116 8.09 7.99 -4.06
N VAL A 117 8.24 6.73 -4.49
CA VAL A 117 8.12 6.30 -5.88
C VAL A 117 7.19 5.07 -5.94
N GLY A 118 6.26 5.05 -6.89
CA GLY A 118 5.36 3.91 -7.15
C GLY A 118 5.76 3.15 -8.42
N SER A 119 5.33 1.90 -8.52
CA SER A 119 5.47 1.05 -9.71
C SER A 119 4.26 1.14 -10.63
N ALA A 120 4.43 0.79 -11.91
CA ALA A 120 3.32 0.51 -12.79
C ALA A 120 2.67 -0.82 -12.38
N ILE A 121 1.40 -0.77 -11.99
CA ILE A 121 0.65 -1.93 -11.48
C ILE A 121 -0.22 -2.52 -12.59
N TYR A 122 -0.12 -3.83 -12.78
CA TYR A 122 -0.86 -4.61 -13.76
C TYR A 122 -1.71 -5.68 -13.10
N PRO A 123 -2.85 -6.07 -13.67
CA PRO A 123 -3.55 -7.27 -13.23
C PRO A 123 -2.78 -8.53 -13.68
N PRO A 124 -2.89 -9.67 -12.97
CA PRO A 124 -2.16 -10.89 -13.32
C PRO A 124 -2.53 -11.46 -14.68
N THR A 125 -3.76 -11.21 -15.15
CA THR A 125 -4.34 -11.81 -16.36
C THR A 125 -4.18 -10.96 -17.62
N ASP A 126 -3.82 -9.68 -17.48
CA ASP A 126 -3.69 -8.76 -18.61
C ASP A 126 -2.51 -7.80 -18.38
N THR A 127 -1.37 -8.16 -18.96
CA THR A 127 -0.12 -7.40 -18.84
C THR A 127 -0.06 -6.16 -19.71
N HIS A 128 -1.07 -5.91 -20.56
CA HIS A 128 -1.15 -4.74 -21.44
C HIS A 128 -2.01 -3.62 -20.84
N ARG A 129 -2.89 -3.93 -19.90
CA ARG A 129 -3.80 -2.98 -19.30
C ARG A 129 -3.35 -2.60 -17.90
N LEU A 130 -3.00 -1.33 -17.70
CA LEU A 130 -2.68 -0.83 -16.37
C LEU A 130 -3.88 -0.91 -15.41
N GLN A 131 -3.65 -1.51 -14.26
CA GLN A 131 -4.53 -1.43 -13.09
C GLN A 131 -4.38 -0.07 -12.42
N ALA A 132 -3.13 0.38 -12.22
CA ALA A 132 -2.79 1.70 -11.72
C ALA A 132 -1.42 2.15 -12.26
N TRP A 133 -1.32 3.42 -12.67
CA TRP A 133 -0.04 4.10 -12.92
C TRP A 133 0.51 4.64 -11.61
N GLY A 134 1.09 3.76 -10.78
CA GLY A 134 1.69 4.05 -9.48
C GLY A 134 0.73 4.54 -8.41
N GLY A 135 -0.33 5.21 -8.78
CA GLY A 135 -1.26 5.83 -7.85
C GLY A 135 -2.34 6.65 -8.54
N GLY A 136 -2.75 7.77 -7.92
CA GLY A 136 -3.89 8.51 -8.40
C GLY A 136 -4.08 9.88 -7.78
N TYR A 137 -5.33 10.29 -7.69
CA TYR A 137 -5.74 11.54 -7.06
C TYR A 137 -6.98 11.34 -6.17
N VAL A 138 -7.15 12.24 -5.21
CA VAL A 138 -8.32 12.31 -4.34
C VAL A 138 -9.20 13.46 -4.80
N ASN A 139 -10.48 13.18 -5.01
CA ASN A 139 -11.49 14.20 -5.26
C ASN A 139 -12.24 14.49 -3.96
N PHE A 140 -11.92 15.61 -3.34
CA PHE A 140 -12.48 16.05 -2.06
C PHE A 140 -13.96 16.44 -2.15
N TRP A 141 -14.46 16.84 -3.34
CA TRP A 141 -15.87 17.21 -3.53
C TRP A 141 -16.80 16.00 -3.50
N VAL A 142 -16.31 14.85 -4.00
CA VAL A 142 -17.09 13.60 -4.05
C VAL A 142 -16.61 12.55 -3.04
N GLY A 143 -15.65 12.88 -2.19
CA GLY A 143 -15.15 11.98 -1.16
C GLY A 143 -14.57 10.66 -1.69
N ARG A 144 -13.81 10.69 -2.81
CA ARG A 144 -13.31 9.49 -3.47
C ARG A 144 -11.90 9.64 -4.00
N SER A 145 -11.15 8.53 -3.99
CA SER A 145 -9.89 8.39 -4.72
C SER A 145 -10.10 7.69 -6.08
N ARG A 146 -9.21 7.98 -7.02
CA ARG A 146 -9.15 7.30 -8.32
C ARG A 146 -7.72 7.08 -8.74
N HIS A 147 -7.40 5.87 -9.21
CA HIS A 147 -6.12 5.55 -9.83
C HIS A 147 -6.07 6.00 -11.29
N PHE A 148 -4.90 6.44 -11.73
CA PHE A 148 -4.63 6.63 -13.15
C PHE A 148 -4.43 5.27 -13.82
N LYS A 149 -5.13 5.01 -14.91
CA LYS A 149 -5.03 3.78 -15.72
C LYS A 149 -4.23 3.98 -17.01
N ARG A 150 -3.45 5.05 -17.07
CA ARG A 150 -2.53 5.40 -18.16
C ARG A 150 -1.40 6.25 -17.61
N PRO A 151 -0.24 6.29 -18.28
CA PRO A 151 0.86 7.17 -17.88
C PRO A 151 0.41 8.64 -17.81
N VAL A 152 0.84 9.31 -16.75
CA VAL A 152 0.64 10.75 -16.54
C VAL A 152 1.92 11.34 -15.96
N PRO A 153 2.18 12.65 -16.10
CA PRO A 153 3.29 13.33 -15.44
C PRO A 153 3.22 13.19 -13.91
N ASP A 154 4.40 13.09 -13.25
CA ASP A 154 4.51 12.93 -11.80
C ASP A 154 3.77 14.04 -11.03
N SER A 155 3.71 15.26 -11.56
CA SER A 155 3.00 16.40 -10.95
C SER A 155 1.49 16.18 -10.75
N LYS A 156 0.88 15.26 -11.52
CA LYS A 156 -0.53 14.88 -11.39
C LYS A 156 -0.77 13.86 -10.30
N ILE A 157 0.26 13.12 -9.87
CA ILE A 157 0.16 12.10 -8.83
C ILE A 157 -0.06 12.80 -7.48
N LYS A 158 -1.14 12.44 -6.80
CA LYS A 158 -1.47 13.00 -5.48
C LYS A 158 -1.28 11.98 -4.36
N PHE A 159 -1.37 10.70 -4.69
CA PHE A 159 -1.00 9.58 -3.83
C PHE A 159 -0.47 8.41 -4.68
N LEU A 160 0.33 7.56 -4.06
CA LEU A 160 0.81 6.29 -4.60
C LEU A 160 0.05 5.15 -3.91
N THR A 161 -0.12 4.02 -4.59
CA THR A 161 -0.81 2.86 -4.00
C THR A 161 0.11 2.07 -3.08
N GLY A 162 -0.43 1.64 -1.93
CA GLY A 162 0.27 0.77 -0.98
C GLY A 162 0.64 -0.60 -1.54
N ALA A 163 0.08 -0.99 -2.70
CA ALA A 163 0.47 -2.24 -3.36
C ALA A 163 1.97 -2.28 -3.74
N SER A 164 2.57 -1.11 -4.04
CA SER A 164 4.01 -0.94 -4.29
C SER A 164 4.39 0.51 -3.99
N LEU A 165 4.92 0.76 -2.80
CA LEU A 165 5.29 2.07 -2.31
C LEU A 165 6.76 2.07 -1.87
N PHE A 166 7.63 2.68 -2.67
CA PHE A 166 9.07 2.78 -2.44
C PHE A 166 9.38 4.13 -1.82
N ILE A 167 9.94 4.15 -0.60
CA ILE A 167 10.07 5.32 0.26
C ILE A 167 11.54 5.60 0.54
N ARG A 168 11.96 6.85 0.40
CA ARG A 168 13.28 7.31 0.78
C ARG A 168 13.41 7.41 2.31
N ARG A 169 14.51 6.95 2.90
CA ARG A 169 14.79 7.01 4.33
C ARG A 169 14.61 8.41 4.91
N GLN A 170 15.24 9.43 4.29
CA GLN A 170 15.13 10.80 4.79
C GLN A 170 13.69 11.28 4.88
N ALA A 171 12.83 10.85 3.97
CA ALA A 171 11.41 11.17 4.01
C ALA A 171 10.70 10.49 5.19
N VAL A 172 11.12 9.26 5.56
CA VAL A 172 10.61 8.59 6.77
C VAL A 172 11.12 9.30 8.04
N ASP A 173 12.40 9.66 8.07
CA ASP A 173 13.01 10.34 9.22
C ASP A 173 12.33 11.69 9.50
N GLU A 174 11.89 12.43 8.46
CA GLU A 174 11.24 13.73 8.58
C GLU A 174 9.73 13.66 8.84
N ILE A 175 9.03 12.76 8.17
CA ILE A 175 7.56 12.71 8.16
C ILE A 175 7.02 11.65 9.14
N GLY A 176 7.87 10.72 9.56
CA GLY A 176 7.50 9.53 10.32
C GLY A 176 7.00 8.39 9.44
N SER A 177 6.60 7.31 10.07
CA SER A 177 6.04 6.10 9.44
C SER A 177 4.58 6.29 9.03
N LEU A 178 3.91 5.22 8.59
CA LEU A 178 2.47 5.23 8.33
C LEU A 178 1.68 5.57 9.61
N ASP A 179 0.53 6.22 9.48
CA ASP A 179 -0.38 6.46 10.61
C ASP A 179 -1.15 5.16 10.91
N ASP A 180 -0.82 4.48 12.02
CA ASP A 180 -1.41 3.20 12.44
C ASP A 180 -2.88 3.32 12.91
N GLY A 181 -3.37 4.55 13.07
CA GLY A 181 -4.80 4.80 13.21
C GLY A 181 -5.62 4.44 11.96
N PHE A 182 -4.98 4.20 10.83
CA PHE A 182 -5.57 3.55 9.66
C PHE A 182 -5.34 2.04 9.76
N PHE A 183 -6.39 1.30 10.10
CA PHE A 183 -6.24 -0.15 10.18
C PHE A 183 -5.97 -0.76 8.79
N MET A 184 -6.70 -0.29 7.76
CA MET A 184 -6.58 -0.72 6.37
C MET A 184 -7.25 0.28 5.44
N TYR A 185 -6.66 0.52 4.27
CA TYR A 185 -7.05 1.51 3.25
C TYR A 185 -6.81 2.96 3.67
N TRP A 186 -6.48 3.80 2.72
CA TRP A 186 -6.20 5.23 2.85
C TRP A 186 -4.92 5.60 3.63
N GLU A 187 -4.23 4.65 4.28
CA GLU A 187 -2.94 4.88 4.92
C GLU A 187 -1.88 5.33 3.92
N ASP A 188 -1.91 4.77 2.70
CA ASP A 188 -1.04 5.12 1.59
C ASP A 188 -1.31 6.54 1.07
N ALA A 189 -2.57 6.89 0.92
CA ALA A 189 -2.98 8.24 0.57
C ALA A 189 -2.60 9.24 1.67
N ASP A 190 -2.87 8.94 2.95
CA ASP A 190 -2.48 9.77 4.09
C ASP A 190 -0.97 10.02 4.09
N TYR A 191 -0.18 8.96 3.96
CA TYR A 191 1.26 9.07 3.94
C TYR A 191 1.76 9.96 2.81
N CYS A 192 1.23 9.78 1.60
CA CYS A 192 1.56 10.61 0.45
C CYS A 192 1.16 12.09 0.64
N PHE A 193 0.02 12.35 1.31
CA PHE A 193 -0.39 13.71 1.63
C PHE A 193 0.54 14.36 2.66
N ARG A 194 0.97 13.61 3.68
CA ARG A 194 1.97 14.09 4.67
C ARG A 194 3.32 14.37 4.01
N LEU A 195 3.82 13.47 3.16
CA LEU A 195 5.05 13.70 2.37
C LEU A 195 4.98 15.00 1.59
N ARG A 196 3.88 15.21 0.84
CA ARG A 196 3.71 16.42 0.03
C ARG A 196 3.59 17.69 0.88
N SER A 197 2.95 17.63 2.03
CA SER A 197 2.89 18.75 2.98
C SER A 197 4.26 19.09 3.57
N GLY A 198 5.15 18.10 3.73
CA GLY A 198 6.54 18.28 4.12
C GLY A 198 7.47 18.71 2.97
N GLY A 199 6.94 19.01 1.77
CA GLY A 199 7.74 19.47 0.63
C GLY A 199 8.29 18.36 -0.28
N TRP A 200 8.10 17.10 0.07
CA TRP A 200 8.50 15.96 -0.74
C TRP A 200 7.62 15.80 -1.98
N LYS A 201 8.21 15.28 -3.06
CA LYS A 201 7.51 14.96 -4.31
C LYS A 201 7.26 13.47 -4.42
N LEU A 202 6.21 13.12 -5.17
CA LEU A 202 5.88 11.76 -5.56
C LEU A 202 6.23 11.54 -7.01
N ALA A 203 6.67 10.32 -7.35
CA ALA A 203 7.00 9.95 -8.72
C ALA A 203 6.52 8.53 -9.05
N VAL A 204 6.54 8.18 -10.34
CA VAL A 204 6.26 6.82 -10.81
C VAL A 204 7.41 6.32 -11.67
N ALA A 205 7.94 5.16 -11.32
CA ALA A 205 8.90 4.42 -12.12
C ALA A 205 8.13 3.54 -13.12
N GLY A 206 7.88 4.03 -14.33
CA GLY A 206 7.09 3.31 -15.33
C GLY A 206 7.71 1.99 -15.79
N ASN A 207 9.04 1.84 -15.63
CA ASN A 207 9.76 0.59 -15.93
C ASN A 207 9.72 -0.39 -14.75
N SER A 208 9.33 0.03 -13.55
CA SER A 208 9.05 -0.86 -12.43
C SER A 208 7.67 -1.46 -12.63
N LYS A 209 7.59 -2.73 -12.99
CA LYS A 209 6.34 -3.45 -13.23
C LYS A 209 6.04 -4.38 -12.06
N VAL A 210 4.80 -4.33 -11.58
CA VAL A 210 4.30 -5.21 -10.53
C VAL A 210 2.93 -5.71 -10.92
N TRP A 211 2.71 -7.02 -10.89
CA TRP A 211 1.41 -7.64 -11.08
C TRP A 211 0.73 -7.84 -9.73
N HIS A 212 -0.53 -7.39 -9.58
CA HIS A 212 -1.23 -7.37 -8.31
C HIS A 212 -2.60 -8.05 -8.44
N LYS A 213 -2.84 -9.09 -7.61
CA LYS A 213 -4.05 -9.91 -7.67
C LYS A 213 -5.31 -9.21 -7.14
N GLU A 214 -5.16 -8.16 -6.33
CA GLU A 214 -6.23 -7.42 -5.62
C GLU A 214 -7.09 -8.25 -4.65
N SER A 215 -7.01 -7.92 -3.38
CA SER A 215 -8.00 -8.29 -2.33
C SER A 215 -8.18 -9.79 -2.08
N SER A 216 -7.10 -10.57 -2.08
CA SER A 216 -7.17 -11.98 -1.68
C SER A 216 -7.44 -12.15 -0.17
N SER A 217 -6.89 -11.28 0.67
CA SER A 217 -6.91 -11.44 2.14
C SER A 217 -8.24 -11.08 2.82
N VAL A 218 -9.01 -10.11 2.30
CA VAL A 218 -10.24 -9.60 2.95
C VAL A 218 -11.51 -10.07 2.24
N GLY A 219 -11.38 -10.63 1.04
CA GLY A 219 -12.50 -11.02 0.17
C GLY A 219 -13.15 -9.82 -0.53
N LYS A 220 -13.10 -9.79 -1.87
CA LYS A 220 -13.74 -8.73 -2.68
C LYS A 220 -15.22 -8.62 -2.32
N GLY A 221 -15.65 -7.39 -1.97
CA GLY A 221 -17.07 -7.10 -1.74
C GLY A 221 -17.60 -7.55 -0.38
N SER A 222 -16.75 -7.85 0.60
CA SER A 222 -17.19 -8.17 1.94
C SER A 222 -17.67 -6.92 2.72
N SER A 223 -18.63 -7.11 3.63
CA SER A 223 -19.08 -6.04 4.54
C SER A 223 -17.93 -5.52 5.43
N ARG A 224 -16.98 -6.40 5.81
CA ARG A 224 -15.79 -6.02 6.58
C ARG A 224 -14.89 -5.05 5.80
N MET A 225 -14.68 -5.32 4.49
CA MET A 225 -13.94 -4.41 3.61
C MET A 225 -14.61 -3.03 3.53
N ASP A 226 -15.94 -3.00 3.42
CA ASP A 226 -16.69 -1.75 3.38
C ASP A 226 -16.58 -0.97 4.70
N ALA A 227 -16.63 -1.64 5.84
CA ALA A 227 -16.46 -1.00 7.15
C ALA A 227 -15.08 -0.35 7.27
N TYR A 228 -14.00 -1.09 7.00
CA TYR A 228 -12.64 -0.54 7.06
C TYR A 228 -12.42 0.59 6.06
N PHE A 229 -12.87 0.43 4.81
CA PHE A 229 -12.71 1.46 3.79
C PHE A 229 -13.40 2.77 4.18
N ASN A 230 -14.63 2.72 4.70
CA ASN A 230 -15.36 3.93 5.07
C ASN A 230 -14.84 4.55 6.38
N ALA A 231 -14.41 3.75 7.36
CA ALA A 231 -13.78 4.26 8.59
C ALA A 231 -12.49 5.01 8.26
N SER A 232 -11.63 4.40 7.44
CA SER A 232 -10.37 5.01 7.01
C SER A 232 -10.59 6.22 6.11
N ALA A 233 -11.59 6.19 5.21
CA ALA A 233 -11.97 7.36 4.42
C ALA A 233 -12.41 8.52 5.33
N ALA A 234 -13.22 8.22 6.35
CA ALA A 234 -13.66 9.23 7.31
C ALA A 234 -12.47 9.88 8.03
N ARG A 235 -11.52 9.06 8.53
CA ARG A 235 -10.28 9.56 9.14
C ARG A 235 -9.49 10.42 8.17
N PHE A 236 -9.27 9.96 6.92
CA PHE A 236 -8.52 10.69 5.91
C PHE A 236 -9.14 12.06 5.61
N PHE A 237 -10.46 12.13 5.35
CA PHE A 237 -11.11 13.39 5.03
C PHE A 237 -11.17 14.34 6.22
N ARG A 238 -11.34 13.84 7.46
CA ARG A 238 -11.23 14.69 8.66
C ARG A 238 -9.85 15.33 8.80
N LYS A 239 -8.79 14.61 8.39
CA LYS A 239 -7.39 15.05 8.51
C LYS A 239 -6.96 15.99 7.40
N HIS A 240 -7.43 15.79 6.16
CA HIS A 240 -6.88 16.44 4.98
C HIS A 240 -7.85 17.34 4.21
N ALA A 241 -9.15 17.25 4.45
CA ALA A 241 -10.13 18.05 3.72
C ALA A 241 -10.35 19.41 4.38
N VAL A 242 -10.47 20.46 3.57
CA VAL A 242 -10.87 21.81 4.06
C VAL A 242 -12.30 21.81 4.58
N LEU A 243 -13.18 21.04 3.92
CA LEU A 243 -14.58 20.85 4.30
C LEU A 243 -14.86 19.35 4.51
N PRO A 244 -14.39 18.75 5.63
CA PRO A 244 -14.47 17.31 5.83
C PRO A 244 -15.91 16.78 5.79
N GLY A 245 -16.86 17.52 6.36
CA GLY A 245 -18.28 17.15 6.37
C GLY A 245 -18.84 16.97 4.95
N LEU A 246 -18.51 17.85 4.03
CA LEU A 246 -18.97 17.76 2.63
C LEU A 246 -18.40 16.52 1.94
N SER A 247 -17.08 16.30 2.04
CA SER A 247 -16.41 15.14 1.43
C SER A 247 -16.97 13.82 1.98
N LEU A 248 -17.18 13.73 3.28
CA LEU A 248 -17.73 12.56 3.95
C LEU A 248 -19.18 12.30 3.53
N TRP A 249 -20.01 13.34 3.62
CA TRP A 249 -21.44 13.20 3.27
C TRP A 249 -21.60 12.73 1.83
N THR A 250 -20.94 13.37 0.85
CA THR A 250 -21.02 12.97 -0.56
C THR A 250 -20.44 11.58 -0.81
N GLY A 251 -19.28 11.26 -0.24
CA GLY A 251 -18.61 9.96 -0.40
C GLY A 251 -19.42 8.81 0.20
N VAL A 252 -19.94 8.97 1.42
CA VAL A 252 -20.77 7.99 2.10
C VAL A 252 -22.09 7.81 1.37
N THR A 253 -22.80 8.89 1.03
CA THR A 253 -24.08 8.83 0.31
C THR A 253 -23.94 8.07 -1.01
N LEU A 254 -22.93 8.39 -1.83
CA LEU A 254 -22.67 7.68 -3.09
C LEU A 254 -22.36 6.19 -2.86
N SER A 255 -21.67 5.87 -1.75
CA SER A 255 -21.37 4.51 -1.35
C SER A 255 -22.63 3.74 -0.97
N LEU A 256 -23.51 4.36 -0.17
CA LEU A 256 -24.78 3.77 0.29
C LEU A 256 -25.76 3.57 -0.86
N VAL A 257 -25.98 4.60 -1.68
CA VAL A 257 -26.89 4.53 -2.83
C VAL A 257 -26.52 3.38 -3.76
N LYS A 258 -25.24 3.23 -4.10
CA LYS A 258 -24.76 2.11 -4.93
C LYS A 258 -25.15 0.75 -4.34
N ARG A 259 -25.03 0.56 -3.03
CA ARG A 259 -25.33 -0.71 -2.35
C ARG A 259 -26.83 -0.95 -2.17
N VAL A 260 -27.58 0.11 -1.88
CA VAL A 260 -29.07 0.03 -1.81
C VAL A 260 -29.64 -0.40 -3.17
N VAL A 261 -29.19 0.21 -4.27
CA VAL A 261 -29.59 -0.17 -5.63
C VAL A 261 -29.21 -1.62 -5.96
N ALA A 262 -28.08 -2.11 -5.41
CA ALA A 262 -27.66 -3.50 -5.59
C ALA A 262 -28.33 -4.48 -4.61
N GLY A 263 -29.18 -4.04 -3.67
CA GLY A 263 -29.82 -4.88 -2.66
C GLY A 263 -28.89 -5.42 -1.57
N GLU A 264 -27.67 -4.81 -1.40
CA GLU A 264 -26.60 -5.29 -0.52
C GLU A 264 -26.72 -4.70 0.90
N TRP A 265 -27.79 -5.00 1.62
CA TRP A 265 -28.15 -4.37 2.90
C TRP A 265 -27.12 -4.52 4.01
N ASP A 266 -26.46 -5.68 4.13
CA ASP A 266 -25.38 -5.89 5.10
C ASP A 266 -24.19 -4.95 4.85
N ARG A 267 -23.88 -4.68 3.59
CA ARG A 267 -22.83 -3.75 3.17
C ARG A 267 -23.24 -2.30 3.36
N VAL A 268 -24.55 -1.98 3.23
CA VAL A 268 -25.10 -0.65 3.58
C VAL A 268 -24.84 -0.37 5.06
N ARG A 269 -25.22 -1.32 5.93
CA ARG A 269 -25.02 -1.20 7.38
C ARG A 269 -23.52 -1.06 7.73
N ALA A 270 -22.68 -1.90 7.16
CA ALA A 270 -21.23 -1.88 7.40
C ALA A 270 -20.60 -0.54 6.95
N ALA A 271 -20.98 -0.01 5.78
CA ALA A 271 -20.49 1.27 5.28
C ALA A 271 -20.94 2.44 6.18
N TRP A 272 -22.16 2.43 6.67
CA TRP A 272 -22.69 3.45 7.59
C TRP A 272 -21.97 3.42 8.93
N VAL A 273 -21.83 2.24 9.55
CA VAL A 273 -21.11 2.07 10.84
C VAL A 273 -19.66 2.49 10.71
N GLY A 274 -18.98 2.06 9.64
CA GLY A 274 -17.59 2.46 9.39
C GLY A 274 -17.43 3.99 9.27
N ALA A 275 -18.32 4.67 8.57
CA ALA A 275 -18.23 6.12 8.38
C ALA A 275 -18.50 6.94 9.66
N ASN A 276 -19.29 6.41 10.59
CA ASN A 276 -19.69 7.07 11.83
C ASN A 276 -19.01 6.50 13.08
N GLY A 277 -18.11 5.52 12.93
CA GLY A 277 -17.29 5.01 14.01
C GLY A 277 -16.30 6.04 14.54
N PRO A 278 -15.74 5.80 15.72
CA PRO A 278 -14.83 6.73 16.41
C PRO A 278 -13.56 7.02 15.63
#